data_5cadc28478285dbf077c47f522cb29f5
#
_entry.id   5cadc28478285dbf077c47f522cb29f5
#
_cell.length_a   1.000
_cell.length_b   1.000
_cell.length_c   1.000
_cell.angle_alpha   90.00
_cell.angle_beta   90.00
_cell.angle_gamma   90.00
#
_symmetry.space_group_name_H-M   'P 1'
#
loop_
_entity.id
_entity.type
_entity.pdbx_description
1 polymer ?
#
loop_
_entity_poly.entity_id
_entity_poly.type
_entity_poly.pdbx_seq_one_letter_code
_entity_poly.pdbx_strand_id
1 'polypeptide(L)'
;MDQLEMKKLAARAALKYVKPDTIVGVGSGSTVNCFIEALGELKDQIQGAVAASKASEELLRKQGIEVFSANDVSSLDIYVDGADEINPQKTMIKGGGAALTREKIVAALAKKFICIVDSSKQVDVLGTTFPLPVEVIPMARSQVGRKLVSLGGAPEYREGVVTDNGNVILDVHNFAILNPVEMEKELNNVAGVVTNGIFALRGADIVIVGTPEGAKVID
;
A
#
# COMPACT_ATOMS: atom_id res chain seq x y z
N MET A 1 -0.58 0.99 25.19
CA MET A 1 -1.34 1.49 24.00
C MET A 1 -1.52 0.32 23.07
N ASP A 2 -2.72 0.10 22.56
CA ASP A 2 -2.97 -1.01 21.65
C ASP A 2 -2.60 -0.65 20.19
N GLN A 3 -2.60 -1.64 19.30
CA GLN A 3 -2.24 -1.44 17.90
C GLN A 3 -3.20 -0.47 17.17
N LEU A 4 -4.48 -0.51 17.50
CA LEU A 4 -5.46 0.39 16.88
C LEU A 4 -5.21 1.86 17.25
N GLU A 5 -4.87 2.13 18.51
CA GLU A 5 -4.54 3.48 18.95
C GLU A 5 -3.28 4.00 18.25
N MET A 6 -2.25 3.16 18.09
CA MET A 6 -1.05 3.53 17.33
C MET A 6 -1.36 3.85 15.85
N LYS A 7 -2.25 3.06 15.22
CA LYS A 7 -2.73 3.34 13.85
C LYS A 7 -3.45 4.68 13.76
N LYS A 8 -4.32 4.98 14.73
CA LYS A 8 -5.03 6.28 14.80
C LYS A 8 -4.07 7.46 14.96
N LEU A 9 -3.02 7.31 15.77
CA LEU A 9 -2.00 8.35 15.94
C LEU A 9 -1.27 8.64 14.62
N ALA A 10 -0.82 7.60 13.92
CA ALA A 10 -0.17 7.77 12.63
C ALA A 10 -1.10 8.41 11.59
N ALA A 11 -2.35 7.95 11.53
CA ALA A 11 -3.36 8.47 10.63
C ALA A 11 -3.64 9.96 10.85
N ARG A 12 -3.86 10.37 12.10
CA ARG A 12 -4.09 11.79 12.43
C ARG A 12 -2.88 12.66 12.13
N ALA A 13 -1.68 12.17 12.40
CA ALA A 13 -0.45 12.90 12.10
C ALA A 13 -0.28 13.15 10.60
N ALA A 14 -0.84 12.31 9.74
CA ALA A 14 -0.80 12.49 8.29
C ALA A 14 -1.67 13.66 7.80
N LEU A 15 -2.69 14.07 8.56
CA LEU A 15 -3.58 15.17 8.16
C LEU A 15 -2.84 16.49 7.95
N LYS A 16 -1.72 16.72 8.63
CA LYS A 16 -0.91 17.95 8.45
C LYS A 16 -0.35 18.13 7.03
N TYR A 17 -0.29 17.04 6.25
CA TYR A 17 0.18 17.07 4.86
C TYR A 17 -0.93 17.31 3.85
N VAL A 18 -2.19 17.24 4.28
CA VAL A 18 -3.35 17.51 3.44
C VAL A 18 -3.47 19.02 3.22
N LYS A 19 -3.45 19.43 1.97
CA LYS A 19 -3.60 20.84 1.60
C LYS A 19 -5.04 21.15 1.20
N PRO A 20 -5.54 22.37 1.49
CA PRO A 20 -6.84 22.81 0.99
C PRO A 20 -6.91 22.76 -0.53
N ASP A 21 -8.12 22.57 -1.04
CA ASP A 21 -8.43 22.58 -2.47
C ASP A 21 -7.64 21.57 -3.31
N THR A 22 -7.22 20.44 -2.71
CA THR A 22 -6.52 19.37 -3.41
C THR A 22 -7.32 18.06 -3.43
N ILE A 23 -6.94 17.17 -4.35
CA ILE A 23 -7.41 15.80 -4.40
C ILE A 23 -6.35 14.92 -3.71
N VAL A 24 -6.77 14.14 -2.71
CA VAL A 24 -5.89 13.30 -1.88
C VAL A 24 -5.88 11.86 -2.40
N GLY A 25 -4.70 11.30 -2.65
CA GLY A 25 -4.55 9.88 -2.92
C GLY A 25 -4.68 9.07 -1.63
N VAL A 26 -5.54 8.06 -1.62
CA VAL A 26 -5.87 7.27 -0.43
C VAL A 26 -5.72 5.79 -0.73
N GLY A 27 -4.90 5.11 0.06
CA GLY A 27 -4.61 3.69 -0.03
C GLY A 27 -5.71 2.79 0.56
N SER A 28 -5.30 1.68 1.16
CA SER A 28 -6.22 0.65 1.67
C SER A 28 -5.72 0.04 2.97
N GLY A 29 -6.63 -0.59 3.70
CA GLY A 29 -6.33 -1.35 4.90
C GLY A 29 -6.67 -0.64 6.20
N SER A 30 -6.44 -1.32 7.32
CA SER A 30 -6.93 -0.90 8.63
C SER A 30 -6.37 0.44 9.12
N THR A 31 -5.11 0.74 8.82
CA THR A 31 -4.50 2.04 9.17
C THR A 31 -5.07 3.16 8.31
N VAL A 32 -5.28 2.88 7.01
CA VAL A 32 -5.91 3.83 6.09
C VAL A 32 -7.36 4.10 6.45
N ASN A 33 -8.08 3.11 6.97
CA ASN A 33 -9.45 3.31 7.46
C ASN A 33 -9.49 4.38 8.56
N CYS A 34 -8.51 4.38 9.48
CA CYS A 34 -8.36 5.44 10.48
C CYS A 34 -8.06 6.81 9.83
N PHE A 35 -7.27 6.82 8.76
CA PHE A 35 -6.99 8.04 8.01
C PHE A 35 -8.24 8.57 7.30
N ILE A 36 -9.05 7.71 6.70
CA ILE A 36 -10.30 8.10 6.02
C ILE A 36 -11.29 8.72 7.02
N GLU A 37 -11.42 8.14 8.23
CA GLU A 37 -12.24 8.73 9.29
C GLU A 37 -11.76 10.14 9.65
N ALA A 38 -10.46 10.29 9.87
CA ALA A 38 -9.87 11.59 10.21
C ALA A 38 -9.97 12.60 9.04
N LEU A 39 -9.81 12.14 7.79
CA LEU A 39 -9.95 12.96 6.59
C LEU A 39 -11.37 13.51 6.43
N GLY A 40 -12.39 12.81 6.94
CA GLY A 40 -13.76 13.28 6.96
C GLY A 40 -13.94 14.62 7.68
N GLU A 41 -13.08 14.96 8.63
CA GLU A 41 -13.08 16.26 9.31
C GLU A 41 -12.68 17.41 8.35
N LEU A 42 -11.99 17.09 7.26
CA LEU A 42 -11.50 18.05 6.26
C LEU A 42 -12.29 18.01 4.95
N LYS A 43 -13.42 17.28 4.90
CA LYS A 43 -14.17 17.04 3.66
C LYS A 43 -14.56 18.31 2.89
N ASP A 44 -14.88 19.37 3.62
CA ASP A 44 -15.30 20.67 3.04
C ASP A 44 -14.08 21.55 2.64
N GLN A 45 -12.86 21.12 2.97
CA GLN A 45 -11.62 21.83 2.67
C GLN A 45 -10.87 21.23 1.47
N ILE A 46 -11.17 20.00 1.07
CA ILE A 46 -10.53 19.29 -0.04
C ILE A 46 -11.50 19.15 -1.22
N GLN A 47 -10.96 18.96 -2.42
CA GLN A 47 -11.80 18.68 -3.59
C GLN A 47 -12.37 17.25 -3.57
N GLY A 48 -11.61 16.32 -3.02
CA GLY A 48 -12.00 14.92 -2.94
C GLY A 48 -10.78 14.01 -2.82
N ALA A 49 -10.94 12.76 -3.24
CA ALA A 49 -9.90 11.74 -3.15
C ALA A 49 -9.87 10.83 -4.38
N VAL A 50 -8.73 10.18 -4.60
CA VAL A 50 -8.58 9.03 -5.50
C VAL A 50 -8.30 7.81 -4.63
N ALA A 51 -9.16 6.80 -4.71
CA ALA A 51 -9.07 5.59 -3.90
C ALA A 51 -8.29 4.48 -4.61
N ALA A 52 -7.47 3.74 -3.84
CA ALA A 52 -6.70 2.61 -4.34
C ALA A 52 -7.43 1.26 -4.22
N SER A 53 -8.68 1.24 -3.73
CA SER A 53 -9.52 0.04 -3.68
C SER A 53 -11.00 0.41 -3.67
N LYS A 54 -11.84 -0.54 -4.06
CA LYS A 54 -13.30 -0.39 -3.96
C LYS A 54 -13.75 -0.19 -2.50
N ALA A 55 -13.12 -0.90 -1.57
CA ALA A 55 -13.41 -0.77 -0.15
C ALA A 55 -13.11 0.64 0.39
N SER A 56 -11.96 1.22 0.03
CA SER A 56 -11.61 2.59 0.41
C SER A 56 -12.51 3.62 -0.25
N GLU A 57 -12.91 3.40 -1.50
CA GLU A 57 -13.89 4.26 -2.20
C GLU A 57 -15.21 4.33 -1.44
N GLU A 58 -15.75 3.18 -1.02
CA GLU A 58 -16.99 3.14 -0.24
C GLU A 58 -16.87 3.89 1.09
N LEU A 59 -15.74 3.72 1.79
CA LEU A 59 -15.51 4.42 3.06
C LEU A 59 -15.39 5.93 2.88
N LEU A 60 -14.69 6.38 1.83
CA LEU A 60 -14.59 7.81 1.49
C LEU A 60 -15.96 8.42 1.19
N ARG A 61 -16.77 7.73 0.40
CA ARG A 61 -18.15 8.17 0.10
C ARG A 61 -19.02 8.24 1.36
N LYS A 62 -18.88 7.30 2.29
CA LYS A 62 -19.57 7.33 3.59
C LYS A 62 -19.19 8.53 4.44
N GLN A 63 -17.96 9.04 4.30
CA GLN A 63 -17.51 10.28 4.96
C GLN A 63 -17.99 11.55 4.23
N GLY A 64 -18.68 11.42 3.11
CA GLY A 64 -19.10 12.55 2.30
C GLY A 64 -17.99 13.17 1.44
N ILE A 65 -16.93 12.40 1.19
CA ILE A 65 -15.81 12.82 0.35
C ILE A 65 -16.07 12.35 -1.09
N GLU A 66 -15.96 13.26 -2.05
CA GLU A 66 -16.07 12.94 -3.46
C GLU A 66 -14.88 12.08 -3.91
N VAL A 67 -15.14 11.04 -4.71
CA VAL A 67 -14.12 10.13 -5.22
C VAL A 67 -14.00 10.28 -6.73
N PHE A 68 -12.80 10.65 -7.17
CA PHE A 68 -12.44 10.81 -8.58
C PHE A 68 -11.78 9.56 -9.12
N SER A 69 -11.93 9.31 -10.41
CA SER A 69 -11.16 8.28 -11.11
C SER A 69 -9.68 8.69 -11.21
N ALA A 70 -8.77 7.73 -11.08
CA ALA A 70 -7.36 7.98 -11.36
C ALA A 70 -7.09 8.49 -12.79
N ASN A 71 -7.99 8.19 -13.72
CA ASN A 71 -7.90 8.67 -15.11
C ASN A 71 -8.29 10.15 -15.28
N ASP A 72 -8.96 10.74 -14.31
CA ASP A 72 -9.43 12.13 -14.35
C ASP A 72 -8.46 13.12 -13.70
N VAL A 73 -7.35 12.61 -13.14
CA VAL A 73 -6.32 13.44 -12.49
C VAL A 73 -4.96 13.24 -13.17
N SER A 74 -4.21 14.32 -13.32
CA SER A 74 -2.87 14.27 -13.92
C SER A 74 -1.78 14.00 -12.87
N SER A 75 -1.99 14.46 -11.64
CA SER A 75 -1.09 14.24 -10.51
C SER A 75 -1.81 14.48 -9.18
N LEU A 76 -1.26 13.93 -8.12
CA LEU A 76 -1.71 14.13 -6.74
C LEU A 76 -0.58 14.78 -5.94
N ASP A 77 -0.88 15.71 -5.05
CA ASP A 77 0.14 16.27 -4.16
C ASP A 77 0.65 15.21 -3.18
N ILE A 78 -0.27 14.43 -2.60
CA ILE A 78 0.07 13.35 -1.68
C ILE A 78 -0.73 12.08 -1.97
N TYR A 79 -0.12 10.96 -1.61
CA TYR A 79 -0.75 9.66 -1.45
C TYR A 79 -0.47 9.17 -0.04
N VAL A 80 -1.50 8.77 0.69
CA VAL A 80 -1.40 8.26 2.06
C VAL A 80 -1.81 6.80 2.09
N ASP A 81 -0.92 5.92 2.52
CA ASP A 81 -1.18 4.48 2.58
C ASP A 81 -0.38 3.82 3.70
N GLY A 82 -0.78 2.60 4.06
CA GLY A 82 -0.06 1.75 4.99
C GLY A 82 0.96 0.85 4.28
N ALA A 83 1.59 -0.01 5.07
CA ALA A 83 2.45 -1.08 4.59
C ALA A 83 2.33 -2.31 5.50
N ASP A 84 2.60 -3.49 4.94
CA ASP A 84 2.71 -4.74 5.70
C ASP A 84 4.09 -4.87 6.33
N GLU A 85 5.11 -4.41 5.63
CA GLU A 85 6.48 -4.23 6.13
C GLU A 85 7.09 -2.95 5.55
N ILE A 86 7.95 -2.29 6.32
CA ILE A 86 8.75 -1.16 5.88
C ILE A 86 10.15 -1.22 6.49
N ASN A 87 11.16 -0.97 5.69
CA ASN A 87 12.56 -0.98 6.13
C ASN A 87 13.13 0.44 6.31
N PRO A 88 14.35 0.59 6.85
CA PRO A 88 14.97 1.92 7.05
C PRO A 88 15.17 2.76 5.80
N GLN A 89 15.26 2.14 4.63
CA GLN A 89 15.35 2.82 3.33
C GLN A 89 13.99 3.28 2.79
N LYS A 90 12.92 3.11 3.57
CA LYS A 90 11.54 3.46 3.20
C LYS A 90 11.02 2.68 1.99
N THR A 91 11.55 1.49 1.75
CA THR A 91 10.99 0.51 0.83
C THR A 91 10.05 -0.43 1.58
N MET A 92 9.03 -0.95 0.88
CA MET A 92 7.89 -1.60 1.54
C MET A 92 7.51 -2.91 0.89
N ILE A 93 6.86 -3.78 1.68
CA ILE A 93 5.94 -4.81 1.19
C ILE A 93 4.53 -4.34 1.48
N LYS A 94 3.67 -4.43 0.47
CA LYS A 94 2.25 -4.13 0.51
C LYS A 94 1.46 -5.25 -0.17
N GLY A 95 0.16 -5.24 -0.01
CA GLY A 95 -0.73 -6.18 -0.68
C GLY A 95 -1.37 -7.24 0.21
N GLY A 96 -1.24 -7.14 1.53
CA GLY A 96 -1.97 -8.00 2.46
C GLY A 96 -3.49 -7.94 2.26
N GLY A 97 -4.02 -6.80 1.85
CA GLY A 97 -5.41 -6.59 1.47
C GLY A 97 -5.73 -6.83 -0.01
N ALA A 98 -4.83 -7.41 -0.78
CA ALA A 98 -4.98 -7.69 -2.22
C ALA A 98 -5.20 -6.44 -3.10
N ALA A 99 -4.86 -5.24 -2.65
CA ALA A 99 -5.05 -3.98 -3.38
C ALA A 99 -3.76 -3.42 -4.00
N LEU A 100 -2.67 -4.18 -3.98
CA LEU A 100 -1.31 -3.73 -4.32
C LEU A 100 -1.21 -3.06 -5.70
N THR A 101 -1.92 -3.53 -6.69
CA THR A 101 -1.84 -3.00 -8.06
C THR A 101 -2.42 -1.59 -8.14
N ARG A 102 -3.63 -1.38 -7.63
CA ARG A 102 -4.24 -0.04 -7.60
C ARG A 102 -3.50 0.90 -6.65
N GLU A 103 -2.98 0.39 -5.54
CA GLU A 103 -2.11 1.16 -4.65
C GLU A 103 -0.87 1.66 -5.38
N LYS A 104 -0.22 0.80 -6.17
CA LYS A 104 0.97 1.16 -6.96
C LYS A 104 0.65 2.19 -8.03
N ILE A 105 -0.50 2.08 -8.68
CA ILE A 105 -0.99 3.05 -9.67
C ILE A 105 -1.21 4.42 -9.03
N VAL A 106 -1.91 4.49 -7.91
CA VAL A 106 -2.19 5.78 -7.26
C VAL A 106 -0.91 6.39 -6.68
N ALA A 107 -0.02 5.56 -6.10
CA ALA A 107 1.29 6.03 -5.63
C ALA A 107 2.12 6.67 -6.75
N ALA A 108 2.05 6.13 -7.97
CA ALA A 108 2.76 6.67 -9.13
C ALA A 108 2.26 8.04 -9.57
N LEU A 109 1.01 8.40 -9.27
CA LEU A 109 0.44 9.72 -9.55
C LEU A 109 0.88 10.78 -8.52
N ALA A 110 1.37 10.38 -7.36
CA ALA A 110 1.62 11.27 -6.25
C ALA A 110 3.04 11.84 -6.25
N LYS A 111 3.15 13.14 -5.98
CA LYS A 111 4.43 13.81 -5.77
C LYS A 111 5.11 13.33 -4.49
N LYS A 112 4.33 13.09 -3.43
CA LYS A 112 4.80 12.54 -2.15
C LYS A 112 3.96 11.34 -1.74
N PHE A 113 4.63 10.27 -1.32
CA PHE A 113 4.02 9.12 -0.67
C PHE A 113 4.28 9.21 0.84
N ILE A 114 3.21 9.31 1.61
CA ILE A 114 3.24 9.32 3.07
C ILE A 114 2.79 7.94 3.55
N CYS A 115 3.72 7.17 4.08
CA CYS A 115 3.42 5.86 4.65
C CYS A 115 3.04 5.99 6.12
N ILE A 116 1.89 5.47 6.49
CA ILE A 116 1.38 5.45 7.86
C ILE A 116 1.33 4.02 8.38
N VAL A 117 2.06 3.74 9.45
CA VAL A 117 2.17 2.40 10.03
C VAL A 117 2.17 2.46 11.56
N ASP A 118 1.86 1.35 12.21
CA ASP A 118 2.23 1.14 13.59
C ASP A 118 3.65 0.52 13.67
N SER A 119 4.26 0.59 14.85
CA SER A 119 5.66 0.18 15.05
C SER A 119 5.96 -1.29 14.71
N SER A 120 4.94 -2.16 14.71
CA SER A 120 5.11 -3.58 14.40
C SER A 120 5.44 -3.86 12.93
N LYS A 121 5.28 -2.87 12.05
CA LYS A 121 5.52 -2.99 10.61
C LYS A 121 6.98 -2.72 10.20
N GLN A 122 7.80 -2.24 11.11
CA GLN A 122 9.20 -1.94 10.86
C GLN A 122 10.04 -3.22 10.86
N VAL A 123 10.82 -3.42 9.81
CA VAL A 123 11.74 -4.56 9.64
C VAL A 123 13.07 -4.08 9.09
N ASP A 124 14.12 -4.86 9.29
CA ASP A 124 15.44 -4.57 8.70
C ASP A 124 15.51 -5.06 7.24
N VAL A 125 14.94 -6.25 6.98
CA VAL A 125 14.93 -6.89 5.67
C VAL A 125 13.51 -7.25 5.29
N LEU A 126 13.09 -6.85 4.09
CA LEU A 126 11.75 -7.16 3.57
C LEU A 126 11.59 -8.66 3.30
N GLY A 127 10.38 -9.17 3.50
CA GLY A 127 10.01 -10.57 3.28
C GLY A 127 10.34 -11.50 4.45
N THR A 128 10.77 -10.96 5.59
CA THR A 128 11.15 -11.77 6.76
C THR A 128 9.99 -12.06 7.70
N THR A 129 9.02 -11.16 7.80
CA THR A 129 7.86 -11.33 8.72
C THR A 129 6.54 -11.42 7.98
N PHE A 130 6.49 -10.98 6.74
CA PHE A 130 5.29 -10.97 5.91
C PHE A 130 5.59 -11.56 4.52
N PRO A 131 4.72 -12.44 3.96
CA PRO A 131 4.93 -12.98 2.63
C PRO A 131 4.76 -11.89 1.58
N LEU A 132 5.49 -12.00 0.47
CA LEU A 132 5.38 -11.06 -0.65
C LEU A 132 4.15 -11.40 -1.50
N PRO A 133 3.15 -10.53 -1.59
CA PRO A 133 2.03 -10.71 -2.51
C PRO A 133 2.45 -10.43 -3.95
N VAL A 134 2.02 -11.29 -4.86
CA VAL A 134 2.19 -11.12 -6.31
C VAL A 134 0.82 -11.28 -6.97
N GLU A 135 0.34 -10.23 -7.64
CA GLU A 135 -0.91 -10.29 -8.39
C GLU A 135 -0.66 -10.90 -9.76
N VAL A 136 -1.44 -11.91 -10.11
CA VAL A 136 -1.22 -12.77 -11.27
C VAL A 136 -2.51 -12.94 -12.05
N ILE A 137 -2.42 -12.88 -13.38
CA ILE A 137 -3.53 -13.29 -14.25
C ILE A 137 -3.86 -14.76 -13.93
N PRO A 138 -5.14 -15.15 -13.75
CA PRO A 138 -5.52 -16.49 -13.30
C PRO A 138 -4.90 -17.63 -14.10
N MET A 139 -4.83 -17.50 -15.42
CA MET A 139 -4.25 -18.54 -16.28
C MET A 139 -2.74 -18.74 -16.07
N ALA A 140 -2.04 -17.75 -15.51
CA ALA A 140 -0.58 -17.80 -15.30
C ALA A 140 -0.19 -18.29 -13.89
N ARG A 141 -1.13 -18.60 -13.02
CA ARG A 141 -0.88 -18.93 -11.61
C ARG A 141 0.22 -19.97 -11.40
N SER A 142 0.14 -21.11 -12.09
CA SER A 142 1.12 -22.20 -11.93
C SER A 142 2.46 -21.86 -12.56
N GLN A 143 2.46 -21.21 -13.72
CA GLN A 143 3.70 -20.81 -14.41
C GLN A 143 4.47 -19.77 -13.60
N VAL A 144 3.80 -18.76 -13.08
CA VAL A 144 4.40 -17.75 -12.20
C VAL A 144 4.88 -18.39 -10.89
N GLY A 145 4.07 -19.31 -10.32
CA GLY A 145 4.48 -20.05 -9.12
C GLY A 145 5.81 -20.78 -9.28
N ARG A 146 5.99 -21.48 -10.41
CA ARG A 146 7.27 -22.15 -10.72
C ARG A 146 8.44 -21.17 -10.85
N LYS A 147 8.20 -20.00 -11.46
CA LYS A 147 9.23 -18.96 -11.55
C LYS A 147 9.62 -18.44 -10.17
N LEU A 148 8.65 -18.21 -9.28
CA LEU A 148 8.91 -17.78 -7.91
C LEU A 148 9.71 -18.80 -7.11
N VAL A 149 9.44 -20.10 -7.29
CA VAL A 149 10.25 -21.17 -6.71
C VAL A 149 11.70 -21.10 -7.22
N SER A 150 11.88 -20.88 -8.53
CA SER A 150 13.22 -20.78 -9.13
C SER A 150 14.03 -19.57 -8.59
N LEU A 151 13.35 -18.56 -8.08
CA LEU A 151 13.96 -17.39 -7.42
C LEU A 151 14.21 -17.60 -5.93
N GLY A 152 13.87 -18.77 -5.39
CA GLY A 152 14.11 -19.16 -4.00
C GLY A 152 12.95 -18.92 -3.04
N GLY A 153 11.78 -18.50 -3.54
CA GLY A 153 10.60 -18.28 -2.72
C GLY A 153 9.71 -19.53 -2.61
N ALA A 154 8.80 -19.51 -1.64
CA ALA A 154 7.76 -20.52 -1.45
C ALA A 154 6.37 -19.90 -1.71
N PRO A 155 5.89 -19.91 -2.96
CA PRO A 155 4.61 -19.31 -3.32
C PRO A 155 3.44 -20.16 -2.82
N GLU A 156 2.44 -19.48 -2.26
CA GLU A 156 1.17 -20.07 -1.84
C GLU A 156 0.01 -19.31 -2.50
N TYR A 157 -0.89 -20.05 -3.14
CA TYR A 157 -2.11 -19.47 -3.70
C TYR A 157 -3.03 -18.95 -2.59
N ARG A 158 -3.39 -17.67 -2.65
CA ARG A 158 -4.34 -17.08 -1.71
C ARG A 158 -5.76 -17.46 -2.12
N GLU A 159 -6.22 -18.61 -1.64
CA GLU A 159 -7.54 -19.16 -1.97
C GLU A 159 -8.67 -18.23 -1.53
N GLY A 160 -9.74 -18.20 -2.34
CA GLY A 160 -10.95 -17.42 -2.05
C GLY A 160 -10.81 -15.91 -2.23
N VAL A 161 -9.66 -15.42 -2.69
CA VAL A 161 -9.41 -14.00 -2.92
C VAL A 161 -9.34 -13.72 -4.42
N VAL A 162 -10.17 -12.78 -4.87
CA VAL A 162 -10.12 -12.17 -6.21
C VAL A 162 -9.87 -10.69 -6.03
N THR A 163 -8.86 -10.15 -6.72
CA THR A 163 -8.55 -8.72 -6.63
C THR A 163 -9.64 -7.85 -7.26
N ASP A 164 -9.63 -6.56 -6.98
CA ASP A 164 -10.53 -5.58 -7.63
C ASP A 164 -10.37 -5.55 -9.16
N ASN A 165 -9.29 -6.14 -9.69
CA ASN A 165 -9.00 -6.25 -11.12
C ASN A 165 -9.36 -7.62 -11.72
N GLY A 166 -9.97 -8.51 -10.93
CA GLY A 166 -10.36 -9.86 -11.38
C GLY A 166 -9.21 -10.88 -11.42
N ASN A 167 -8.10 -10.60 -10.75
CA ASN A 167 -6.92 -11.45 -10.72
C ASN A 167 -6.79 -12.23 -9.41
N VAL A 168 -5.78 -13.08 -9.32
CA VAL A 168 -5.44 -13.87 -8.13
C VAL A 168 -4.14 -13.41 -7.51
N ILE A 169 -3.90 -13.83 -6.26
CA ILE A 169 -2.68 -13.52 -5.51
C ILE A 169 -1.91 -14.80 -5.22
N LEU A 170 -0.60 -14.76 -5.44
CA LEU A 170 0.36 -15.69 -4.86
C LEU A 170 1.12 -14.97 -3.73
N ASP A 171 1.09 -15.55 -2.53
CA ASP A 171 1.87 -15.08 -1.39
C ASP A 171 3.20 -15.84 -1.33
N VAL A 172 4.31 -15.14 -1.46
CA VAL A 172 5.64 -15.75 -1.48
C VAL A 172 6.24 -15.74 -0.08
N HIS A 173 6.32 -16.91 0.54
CA HIS A 173 6.92 -17.11 1.85
C HIS A 173 8.42 -17.39 1.75
N ASN A 174 9.14 -17.27 2.87
CA ASN A 174 10.57 -17.57 2.97
C ASN A 174 11.42 -16.86 1.91
N PHE A 175 11.14 -15.58 1.71
CA PHE A 175 11.72 -14.81 0.63
C PHE A 175 12.35 -13.52 1.18
N ALA A 176 13.59 -13.63 1.73
CA ALA A 176 14.35 -12.47 2.18
C ALA A 176 14.79 -11.62 0.97
N ILE A 177 14.27 -10.39 0.91
CA ILE A 177 14.49 -9.49 -0.23
C ILE A 177 15.62 -8.52 0.12
N LEU A 178 16.84 -8.89 -0.27
CA LEU A 178 18.04 -8.09 0.03
C LEU A 178 18.21 -6.91 -0.92
N ASN A 179 17.75 -7.05 -2.16
CA ASN A 179 17.79 -6.01 -3.19
C ASN A 179 16.38 -5.70 -3.71
N PRO A 180 15.58 -4.92 -2.96
CA PRO A 180 14.17 -4.71 -3.29
C PRO A 180 13.93 -4.15 -4.69
N VAL A 181 14.73 -3.17 -5.13
CA VAL A 181 14.59 -2.55 -6.46
C VAL A 181 14.78 -3.57 -7.58
N GLU A 182 15.83 -4.38 -7.50
CA GLU A 182 16.11 -5.39 -8.54
C GLU A 182 15.07 -6.51 -8.54
N MET A 183 14.62 -6.94 -7.35
CA MET A 183 13.59 -7.97 -7.26
C MET A 183 12.24 -7.46 -7.80
N GLU A 184 11.88 -6.22 -7.51
CA GLU A 184 10.65 -5.60 -8.05
C GLU A 184 10.68 -5.58 -9.58
N LYS A 185 11.79 -5.17 -10.18
CA LYS A 185 11.98 -5.17 -11.64
C LYS A 185 11.92 -6.59 -12.22
N GLU A 186 12.60 -7.54 -11.62
CA GLU A 186 12.62 -8.92 -12.10
C GLU A 186 11.23 -9.55 -12.11
N LEU A 187 10.48 -9.39 -11.02
CA LEU A 187 9.12 -9.91 -10.92
C LEU A 187 8.16 -9.24 -11.89
N ASN A 188 8.29 -7.93 -12.11
CA ASN A 188 7.46 -7.20 -13.07
C ASN A 188 7.67 -7.65 -14.52
N ASN A 189 8.80 -8.27 -14.83
CA ASN A 189 9.11 -8.78 -16.17
C ASN A 189 8.66 -10.23 -16.42
N VAL A 190 8.05 -10.88 -15.44
CA VAL A 190 7.52 -12.25 -15.59
C VAL A 190 6.16 -12.22 -16.27
N ALA A 191 6.02 -12.93 -17.38
CA ALA A 191 4.74 -13.02 -18.08
C ALA A 191 3.64 -13.57 -17.17
N GLY A 192 2.51 -12.86 -17.14
CA GLY A 192 1.37 -13.20 -16.28
C GLY A 192 1.38 -12.51 -14.91
N VAL A 193 2.48 -11.92 -14.50
CA VAL A 193 2.52 -11.03 -13.33
C VAL A 193 1.91 -9.69 -13.72
N VAL A 194 0.90 -9.26 -12.97
CA VAL A 194 0.33 -7.91 -13.11
C VAL A 194 1.26 -6.91 -12.43
N THR A 195 1.54 -7.12 -11.15
CA THR A 195 2.63 -6.49 -10.39
C THR A 195 2.87 -7.27 -9.10
N ASN A 196 3.83 -6.81 -8.31
CA ASN A 196 4.18 -7.42 -7.03
C ASN A 196 4.13 -6.40 -5.90
N GLY A 197 4.13 -6.90 -4.66
CA GLY A 197 3.98 -6.10 -3.45
C GLY A 197 5.24 -5.35 -3.01
N ILE A 198 6.36 -5.43 -3.73
CA ILE A 198 7.54 -4.63 -3.43
C ILE A 198 7.32 -3.21 -3.94
N PHE A 199 7.40 -2.23 -3.04
CA PHE A 199 7.36 -0.80 -3.36
C PHE A 199 8.73 -0.20 -3.06
N ALA A 200 9.66 -0.33 -3.99
CA ALA A 200 11.05 0.12 -3.87
C ALA A 200 11.48 1.04 -5.02
N LEU A 201 11.01 0.78 -6.26
CA LEU A 201 11.18 1.71 -7.39
C LEU A 201 10.54 3.07 -7.07
N ARG A 202 9.40 3.03 -6.40
CA ARG A 202 8.74 4.18 -5.79
C ARG A 202 8.40 3.79 -4.35
N GLY A 203 9.31 4.09 -3.43
CA GLY A 203 9.14 3.92 -2.00
C GLY A 203 8.39 5.09 -1.35
N ALA A 204 8.31 5.11 -0.02
CA ALA A 204 7.76 6.24 0.71
C ALA A 204 8.74 7.42 0.75
N ASP A 205 8.22 8.65 0.72
CA ASP A 205 8.99 9.86 0.96
C ASP A 205 9.06 10.15 2.46
N ILE A 206 7.93 9.98 3.14
CA ILE A 206 7.76 10.22 4.57
C ILE A 206 7.13 8.98 5.19
N VAL A 207 7.62 8.57 6.35
CA VAL A 207 7.03 7.50 7.15
C VAL A 207 6.56 8.07 8.48
N ILE A 208 5.31 7.81 8.83
CA ILE A 208 4.75 8.17 10.13
C ILE A 208 4.47 6.88 10.88
N VAL A 209 5.19 6.68 11.97
CA VAL A 209 5.07 5.49 12.81
C VAL A 209 4.29 5.83 14.07
N GLY A 210 3.15 5.16 14.26
CA GLY A 210 2.43 5.20 15.52
C GLY A 210 3.14 4.33 16.56
N THR A 211 3.50 4.92 17.68
CA THR A 211 4.18 4.25 18.79
C THR A 211 3.43 4.49 20.11
N PRO A 212 3.72 3.73 21.19
CA PRO A 212 3.11 4.00 22.50
C PRO A 212 3.37 5.41 23.03
N GLU A 213 4.44 6.05 22.58
CA GLU A 213 4.84 7.40 22.98
C GLU A 213 4.26 8.51 22.07
N GLY A 214 3.60 8.14 20.98
CA GLY A 214 3.02 9.08 20.03
C GLY A 214 3.38 8.76 18.58
N ALA A 215 3.05 9.66 17.66
CA ALA A 215 3.41 9.54 16.26
C ALA A 215 4.83 10.07 16.02
N LYS A 216 5.68 9.23 15.43
CA LYS A 216 7.07 9.57 15.05
C LYS A 216 7.16 9.71 13.54
N VAL A 217 7.71 10.84 13.08
CA VAL A 217 7.91 11.12 11.65
C VAL A 217 9.36 10.81 11.27
N ILE A 218 9.53 10.11 10.15
CA ILE A 218 10.82 9.78 9.52
C ILE A 218 10.78 10.37 8.11
N ASP A 219 11.60 11.39 7.86
CA ASP A 219 11.76 12.08 6.56
C ASP A 219 12.85 11.45 5.71
#